data_7a4ae9f726aaad76c0077af745d18d39
#
_entry.id   7a4ae9f726aaad76c0077af745d18d39
#
_cell.length_a   1.000
_cell.length_b   1.000
_cell.length_c   1.000
_cell.angle_alpha   90.00
_cell.angle_beta   90.00
_cell.angle_gamma   90.00
#
_symmetry.space_group_name_H-M   'P 1'
#
loop_
_entity.id
_entity.type
_entity.pdbx_description
1 polymer ?
#
loop_
_entity_poly.entity_id
_entity_poly.type
_entity_poly.pdbx_seq_one_letter_code
_entity_poly.pdbx_strand_id
1 'polypeptide(L)'
;MNSLQKIAMVIDADNTQISKIEAVIREISKHGRIVVKRAYGNWKKDTLKNWEGEIKRLAIKAEQQFDYVSGKNATDMALVIDTIELLYANIYDAFVIVSSDSDYTPLAIKLHESGVYVMGVGERKTPEAFRTRCDEFIFLQNLSPEGRSSAAKK
;
A
#
# COMPACT_ATOMS: atom_id res chain seq x y z
N MET A 1 -13.66 -17.17 -13.06
CA MET A 1 -12.73 -16.15 -12.66
C MET A 1 -13.03 -15.65 -11.25
N ASN A 2 -12.06 -15.74 -10.38
CA ASN A 2 -12.26 -15.37 -9.00
C ASN A 2 -11.83 -13.93 -8.75
N SER A 3 -12.77 -13.11 -8.31
CA SER A 3 -12.46 -11.77 -7.89
C SER A 3 -12.34 -11.73 -6.38
N LEU A 4 -11.45 -10.87 -5.88
CA LEU A 4 -11.34 -10.65 -4.46
C LEU A 4 -12.48 -9.74 -4.03
N GLN A 5 -13.21 -10.17 -3.02
CA GLN A 5 -14.42 -9.47 -2.62
C GLN A 5 -14.14 -8.24 -1.79
N LYS A 6 -13.13 -8.32 -0.92
CA LYS A 6 -12.83 -7.21 0.00
C LYS A 6 -11.33 -7.06 0.14
N ILE A 7 -10.81 -6.01 -0.45
CA ILE A 7 -9.38 -5.70 -0.44
C ILE A 7 -9.13 -4.53 0.49
N ALA A 8 -8.17 -4.69 1.40
CA ALA A 8 -7.70 -3.60 2.25
C ALA A 8 -6.37 -3.10 1.72
N MET A 9 -6.29 -1.81 1.37
CA MET A 9 -5.07 -1.20 0.86
C MET A 9 -4.50 -0.26 1.90
N VAL A 10 -3.24 -0.47 2.28
CA VAL A 10 -2.54 0.37 3.23
C VAL A 10 -1.33 0.98 2.52
N ILE A 11 -1.16 2.29 2.67
CA ILE A 11 -0.18 3.06 1.91
C ILE A 11 0.78 3.75 2.85
N ASP A 12 2.07 3.50 2.65
CA ASP A 12 3.13 4.21 3.37
C ASP A 12 3.42 5.50 2.61
N ALA A 13 2.78 6.60 3.04
CA ALA A 13 2.86 7.85 2.29
C ALA A 13 4.25 8.46 2.32
N ASP A 14 5.00 8.25 3.40
CA ASP A 14 6.37 8.79 3.49
C ASP A 14 7.29 8.18 2.44
N ASN A 15 6.97 6.98 1.97
CA ASN A 15 7.81 6.23 1.03
C ASN A 15 7.05 5.89 -0.25
N THR A 16 6.14 6.75 -0.70
CA THR A 16 5.39 6.52 -1.91
C THR A 16 5.10 7.86 -2.58
N GLN A 17 5.25 7.91 -3.90
CA GLN A 17 4.95 9.12 -4.65
C GLN A 17 3.45 9.22 -4.91
N ILE A 18 2.87 10.36 -4.51
CA ILE A 18 1.42 10.56 -4.69
C ILE A 18 1.02 10.47 -6.16
N SER A 19 1.91 10.86 -7.07
CA SER A 19 1.58 10.86 -8.49
C SER A 19 1.26 9.48 -9.05
N LYS A 20 1.65 8.42 -8.34
CA LYS A 20 1.41 7.04 -8.78
C LYS A 20 0.17 6.41 -8.17
N ILE A 21 -0.42 7.04 -7.17
CA ILE A 21 -1.46 6.36 -6.37
C ILE A 21 -2.72 6.08 -7.18
N GLU A 22 -3.13 7.00 -8.05
CA GLU A 22 -4.32 6.74 -8.85
C GLU A 22 -4.14 5.52 -9.75
N ALA A 23 -2.96 5.40 -10.37
CA ALA A 23 -2.67 4.24 -11.20
C ALA A 23 -2.65 2.95 -10.38
N VAL A 24 -2.14 3.02 -9.15
CA VAL A 24 -2.15 1.86 -8.25
C VAL A 24 -3.58 1.44 -7.96
N ILE A 25 -4.44 2.39 -7.62
CA ILE A 25 -5.83 2.07 -7.30
C ILE A 25 -6.51 1.41 -8.49
N ARG A 26 -6.28 1.93 -9.71
CA ARG A 26 -6.87 1.33 -10.90
C ARG A 26 -6.36 -0.09 -11.11
N GLU A 27 -5.07 -0.31 -10.91
CA GLU A 27 -4.51 -1.64 -11.11
C GLU A 27 -5.07 -2.63 -10.09
N ILE A 28 -5.15 -2.24 -8.83
CA ILE A 28 -5.67 -3.10 -7.79
C ILE A 28 -7.16 -3.38 -8.01
N SER A 29 -7.90 -2.40 -8.52
CA SER A 29 -9.33 -2.57 -8.76
C SER A 29 -9.62 -3.67 -9.78
N LYS A 30 -8.64 -4.03 -10.60
CA LYS A 30 -8.81 -5.14 -11.53
C LYS A 30 -8.88 -6.48 -10.82
N HIS A 31 -8.37 -6.56 -9.60
CA HIS A 31 -8.35 -7.80 -8.82
C HIS A 31 -9.61 -7.98 -7.98
N GLY A 32 -10.29 -6.90 -7.66
CA GLY A 32 -11.49 -6.98 -6.84
C GLY A 32 -11.85 -5.63 -6.26
N ARG A 33 -12.70 -5.66 -5.25
CA ARG A 33 -13.23 -4.44 -4.67
C ARG A 33 -12.35 -3.94 -3.53
N ILE A 34 -11.89 -2.72 -3.64
CA ILE A 34 -11.12 -2.08 -2.57
C ILE A 34 -12.10 -1.45 -1.59
N VAL A 35 -12.16 -2.00 -0.37
CA VAL A 35 -13.09 -1.51 0.64
C VAL A 35 -12.39 -0.67 1.72
N VAL A 36 -11.07 -0.78 1.84
CA VAL A 36 -10.29 0.05 2.76
C VAL A 36 -9.13 0.66 1.99
N LYS A 37 -9.01 1.99 2.06
CA LYS A 37 -7.86 2.71 1.50
C LYS A 37 -7.37 3.66 2.59
N ARG A 38 -6.22 3.37 3.19
CA ARG A 38 -5.66 4.19 4.26
C ARG A 38 -4.22 4.55 3.94
N ALA A 39 -3.86 5.80 4.17
CA ALA A 39 -2.49 6.27 3.97
C ALA A 39 -1.95 6.76 5.32
N TYR A 40 -0.73 6.35 5.61
CA TYR A 40 -0.07 6.61 6.89
C TYR A 40 1.10 7.54 6.65
N GLY A 41 1.19 8.60 7.42
CA GLY A 41 2.29 9.53 7.28
C GLY A 41 2.20 10.66 8.28
N ASN A 42 3.29 11.43 8.36
CA ASN A 42 3.27 12.67 9.12
C ASN A 42 2.88 13.79 8.16
N TRP A 43 1.59 14.11 8.14
CA TRP A 43 1.02 15.05 7.16
C TRP A 43 1.47 16.49 7.37
N LYS A 44 2.17 16.76 8.47
CA LYS A 44 2.74 18.08 8.71
C LYS A 44 4.04 18.29 7.94
N LYS A 45 4.63 17.23 7.40
CA LYS A 45 5.84 17.36 6.61
C LYS A 45 5.55 18.04 5.27
N ASP A 46 6.46 18.94 4.87
CA ASP A 46 6.32 19.63 3.59
C ASP A 46 6.34 18.66 2.41
N THR A 47 7.05 17.55 2.56
CA THR A 47 7.16 16.56 1.49
C THR A 47 5.82 15.89 1.17
N LEU A 48 4.83 16.00 2.07
CA LEU A 48 3.53 15.37 1.88
C LEU A 48 2.42 16.38 1.58
N LYS A 49 2.78 17.63 1.30
CA LYS A 49 1.75 18.65 1.08
C LYS A 49 0.85 18.36 -0.11
N ASN A 50 1.42 17.78 -1.15
CA ASN A 50 0.63 17.51 -2.36
C ASN A 50 -0.28 16.31 -2.24
N TRP A 51 -0.25 15.61 -1.09
CA TRP A 51 -1.17 14.51 -0.85
C TRP A 51 -2.58 14.99 -0.53
N GLU A 52 -2.72 16.20 0.02
CA GLU A 52 -4.00 16.63 0.59
C GLU A 52 -5.14 16.58 -0.42
N GLY A 53 -4.94 17.17 -1.60
CA GLY A 53 -5.98 17.15 -2.62
C GLY A 53 -6.29 15.76 -3.12
N GLU A 54 -5.25 14.92 -3.27
CA GLU A 54 -5.43 13.56 -3.76
C GLU A 54 -6.10 12.65 -2.75
N ILE A 55 -5.84 12.87 -1.47
CA ILE A 55 -6.51 12.11 -0.42
C ILE A 55 -8.02 12.29 -0.54
N LYS A 56 -8.45 13.52 -0.74
CA LYS A 56 -9.88 13.82 -0.89
C LYS A 56 -10.43 13.26 -2.20
N ARG A 57 -9.70 13.47 -3.28
CA ARG A 57 -10.17 13.06 -4.61
C ARG A 57 -10.27 11.56 -4.74
N LEU A 58 -9.35 10.83 -4.14
CA LEU A 58 -9.28 9.38 -4.29
C LEU A 58 -9.96 8.63 -3.13
N ALA A 59 -10.59 9.36 -2.23
CA ALA A 59 -11.32 8.79 -1.08
C ALA A 59 -10.42 7.93 -0.21
N ILE A 60 -9.24 8.46 0.11
CA ILE A 60 -8.27 7.79 0.97
C ILE A 60 -8.42 8.34 2.38
N LYS A 61 -8.41 7.46 3.37
CA LYS A 61 -8.43 7.87 4.77
C LYS A 61 -7.00 8.12 5.23
N ALA A 62 -6.70 9.34 5.64
CA ALA A 62 -5.35 9.71 6.10
C ALA A 62 -5.23 9.47 7.59
N GLU A 63 -4.16 8.75 7.99
CA GLU A 63 -3.86 8.51 9.39
C GLU A 63 -2.62 9.33 9.74
N GLN A 64 -2.73 10.20 10.75
CA GLN A 64 -1.64 11.07 11.15
C GLN A 64 -0.71 10.36 12.11
N GLN A 65 0.59 10.39 11.82
CA GLN A 65 1.61 9.89 12.72
C GLN A 65 2.62 10.99 12.98
N PHE A 66 2.89 11.24 14.25
CA PHE A 66 3.90 12.21 14.63
C PHE A 66 5.21 11.47 14.91
N ASP A 67 6.32 12.11 14.57
CA ASP A 67 7.64 11.53 14.85
C ASP A 67 8.00 11.86 16.29
N TYR A 68 7.67 10.95 17.21
CA TYR A 68 7.96 11.17 18.64
C TYR A 68 9.44 11.18 18.91
N VAL A 69 10.22 10.44 18.12
CA VAL A 69 11.67 10.44 18.20
C VAL A 69 12.20 10.77 16.82
N SER A 70 13.01 11.83 16.73
CA SER A 70 13.51 12.29 15.45
C SER A 70 14.24 11.15 14.72
N GLY A 71 13.92 10.99 13.45
CA GLY A 71 14.57 9.99 12.61
C GLY A 71 14.06 8.57 12.79
N LYS A 72 13.04 8.35 13.61
CA LYS A 72 12.45 7.02 13.78
C LYS A 72 11.21 6.86 12.90
N ASN A 73 10.95 5.63 12.49
CA ASN A 73 9.88 5.33 11.55
C ASN A 73 8.57 5.04 12.26
N ALA A 74 7.94 6.09 12.81
CA ALA A 74 6.65 5.95 13.47
C ALA A 74 5.57 5.50 12.48
N THR A 75 5.67 5.96 11.23
CA THR A 75 4.69 5.64 10.19
C THR A 75 4.69 4.15 9.87
N ASP A 76 5.87 3.54 9.77
CA ASP A 76 5.96 2.11 9.46
C ASP A 76 5.29 1.27 10.54
N MET A 77 5.57 1.60 11.80
CA MET A 77 5.00 0.86 12.91
C MET A 77 3.48 1.03 12.96
N ALA A 78 2.99 2.25 12.75
CA ALA A 78 1.56 2.51 12.76
C ALA A 78 0.84 1.73 11.65
N LEU A 79 1.44 1.69 10.46
CA LEU A 79 0.88 0.92 9.35
C LEU A 79 0.79 -0.56 9.73
N VAL A 80 1.85 -1.10 10.32
CA VAL A 80 1.88 -2.51 10.70
C VAL A 80 0.80 -2.82 11.74
N ILE A 81 0.72 -2.00 12.79
CA ILE A 81 -0.25 -2.24 13.86
C ILE A 81 -1.67 -2.20 13.31
N ASP A 82 -1.97 -1.17 12.50
CA ASP A 82 -3.32 -1.02 11.97
C ASP A 82 -3.68 -2.16 11.01
N THR A 83 -2.70 -2.59 10.21
CA THR A 83 -2.93 -3.70 9.29
C THR A 83 -3.23 -5.00 10.05
N ILE A 84 -2.54 -5.24 11.15
CA ILE A 84 -2.81 -6.42 11.96
C ILE A 84 -4.22 -6.34 12.55
N GLU A 85 -4.64 -5.16 13.00
CA GLU A 85 -6.00 -4.99 13.51
C GLU A 85 -7.03 -5.28 12.42
N LEU A 86 -6.78 -4.80 11.20
CA LEU A 86 -7.67 -5.09 10.09
C LEU A 86 -7.72 -6.59 9.80
N LEU A 87 -6.58 -7.24 9.89
CA LEU A 87 -6.51 -8.69 9.65
C LEU A 87 -7.40 -9.43 10.64
N TYR A 88 -7.38 -9.06 11.91
CA TYR A 88 -8.15 -9.75 12.92
C TYR A 88 -9.64 -9.44 12.87
N ALA A 89 -10.05 -8.45 12.08
CA ALA A 89 -11.47 -8.27 11.80
C ALA A 89 -12.03 -9.44 10.98
N ASN A 90 -11.13 -10.17 10.28
CA ASN A 90 -11.46 -11.41 9.59
C ASN A 90 -12.53 -11.25 8.52
N ILE A 91 -12.51 -10.12 7.82
CA ILE A 91 -13.49 -9.85 6.76
C ILE A 91 -12.83 -9.50 5.42
N TYR A 92 -11.50 -9.42 5.36
CA TYR A 92 -10.80 -9.03 4.14
C TYR A 92 -10.16 -10.24 3.48
N ASP A 93 -10.30 -10.33 2.15
CA ASP A 93 -9.73 -11.44 1.37
C ASP A 93 -8.29 -11.18 1.01
N ALA A 94 -7.91 -9.91 0.90
CA ALA A 94 -6.59 -9.54 0.42
C ALA A 94 -6.12 -8.25 1.06
N PHE A 95 -4.81 -8.11 1.18
CA PHE A 95 -4.18 -6.90 1.66
C PHE A 95 -3.18 -6.42 0.63
N VAL A 96 -3.15 -5.11 0.40
CA VAL A 96 -2.18 -4.47 -0.48
C VAL A 96 -1.32 -3.54 0.35
N ILE A 97 -0.01 -3.73 0.30
CA ILE A 97 0.95 -2.88 0.99
C ILE A 97 1.66 -2.03 -0.06
N VAL A 98 1.50 -0.72 0.01
CA VAL A 98 2.09 0.20 -0.97
C VAL A 98 3.22 0.98 -0.31
N SER A 99 4.46 0.71 -0.74
CA SER A 99 5.63 1.41 -0.23
C SER A 99 6.79 1.19 -1.19
N SER A 100 7.60 2.22 -1.39
CA SER A 100 8.66 2.17 -2.40
C SER A 100 9.94 1.48 -1.93
N ASP A 101 10.29 1.60 -0.65
CA ASP A 101 11.59 1.07 -0.20
C ASP A 101 11.62 0.56 1.22
N SER A 102 10.51 0.57 1.93
CA SER A 102 10.48 0.04 3.30
C SER A 102 10.38 -1.47 3.29
N ASP A 103 10.91 -2.08 4.33
CA ASP A 103 10.90 -3.54 4.46
C ASP A 103 9.73 -3.97 5.33
N TYR A 104 8.70 -4.49 4.69
CA TYR A 104 7.52 -5.01 5.39
C TYR A 104 7.49 -6.53 5.38
N THR A 105 8.67 -7.17 5.28
CA THR A 105 8.75 -8.63 5.23
C THR A 105 7.99 -9.30 6.38
N PRO A 106 8.19 -8.87 7.66
CA PRO A 106 7.46 -9.56 8.74
C PRO A 106 5.95 -9.44 8.60
N LEU A 107 5.46 -8.30 8.12
CA LEU A 107 4.03 -8.12 7.94
C LEU A 107 3.51 -9.02 6.82
N ALA A 108 4.24 -9.11 5.71
CA ALA A 108 3.84 -9.97 4.61
C ALA A 108 3.78 -11.44 5.05
N ILE A 109 4.75 -11.87 5.87
CA ILE A 109 4.76 -13.23 6.39
C ILE A 109 3.52 -13.49 7.24
N LYS A 110 3.20 -12.55 8.13
CA LYS A 110 2.05 -12.71 9.02
C LYS A 110 0.74 -12.79 8.24
N LEU A 111 0.60 -11.94 7.24
CA LEU A 111 -0.61 -11.94 6.41
C LEU A 111 -0.72 -13.26 5.65
N HIS A 112 0.39 -13.71 5.07
CA HIS A 112 0.39 -14.96 4.31
C HIS A 112 0.03 -16.15 5.20
N GLU A 113 0.58 -16.19 6.40
CA GLU A 113 0.29 -17.28 7.35
C GLU A 113 -1.18 -17.28 7.75
N SER A 114 -1.84 -16.13 7.66
CA SER A 114 -3.25 -16.03 8.03
C SER A 114 -4.18 -16.40 6.87
N GLY A 115 -3.61 -16.73 5.72
CA GLY A 115 -4.40 -17.23 4.60
C GLY A 115 -4.97 -16.19 3.67
N VAL A 116 -4.65 -14.91 3.86
CA VAL A 116 -5.13 -13.87 2.96
C VAL A 116 -4.17 -13.69 1.80
N TYR A 117 -4.69 -13.16 0.69
CA TYR A 117 -3.87 -12.87 -0.48
C TYR A 117 -3.09 -11.57 -0.22
N VAL A 118 -1.79 -11.59 -0.51
CA VAL A 118 -0.92 -10.45 -0.20
C VAL A 118 -0.36 -9.88 -1.49
N MET A 119 -0.64 -8.60 -1.74
CA MET A 119 -0.09 -7.89 -2.87
C MET A 119 0.80 -6.77 -2.35
N GLY A 120 1.98 -6.65 -2.95
CA GLY A 120 2.89 -5.55 -2.67
C GLY A 120 2.96 -4.63 -3.86
N VAL A 121 3.14 -3.33 -3.61
CA VAL A 121 3.30 -2.34 -4.67
C VAL A 121 4.46 -1.44 -4.29
N GLY A 122 5.45 -1.31 -5.16
CA GLY A 122 6.59 -0.46 -4.86
C GLY A 122 7.53 -0.34 -6.04
N GLU A 123 8.68 0.29 -5.78
CA GLU A 123 9.70 0.45 -6.80
C GLU A 123 10.61 -0.76 -6.85
N ARG A 124 11.45 -0.82 -7.89
CA ARG A 124 12.38 -1.95 -8.06
C ARG A 124 13.37 -2.05 -6.91
N LYS A 125 13.64 -0.96 -6.20
CA LYS A 125 14.55 -0.97 -5.06
C LYS A 125 13.93 -1.56 -3.79
N THR A 126 12.65 -1.91 -3.82
CA THR A 126 12.00 -2.56 -2.70
C THR A 126 12.74 -3.87 -2.37
N PRO A 127 13.01 -4.15 -1.08
CA PRO A 127 13.78 -5.34 -0.72
C PRO A 127 13.20 -6.62 -1.30
N GLU A 128 14.07 -7.45 -1.86
CA GLU A 128 13.65 -8.71 -2.46
C GLU A 128 12.97 -9.61 -1.44
N ALA A 129 13.45 -9.58 -0.19
CA ALA A 129 12.85 -10.40 0.86
C ALA A 129 11.37 -10.09 1.03
N PHE A 130 11.00 -8.82 0.91
CA PHE A 130 9.59 -8.44 1.00
C PHE A 130 8.84 -8.85 -0.27
N ARG A 131 9.44 -8.56 -1.45
CA ARG A 131 8.75 -8.84 -2.72
C ARG A 131 8.40 -10.31 -2.86
N THR A 132 9.30 -11.20 -2.45
CA THR A 132 9.09 -12.64 -2.62
C THR A 132 8.09 -13.21 -1.63
N ARG A 133 7.78 -12.49 -0.55
CA ARG A 133 6.76 -12.93 0.41
C ARG A 133 5.34 -12.57 -0.03
N CYS A 134 5.21 -11.67 -1.01
CA CYS A 134 3.92 -11.32 -1.56
C CYS A 134 3.48 -12.38 -2.56
N ASP A 135 2.18 -12.63 -2.60
CA ASP A 135 1.65 -13.50 -3.66
C ASP A 135 1.81 -12.84 -5.02
N GLU A 136 1.78 -11.51 -5.02
CA GLU A 136 1.95 -10.74 -6.25
C GLU A 136 2.64 -9.43 -5.89
N PHE A 137 3.61 -9.00 -6.71
CA PHE A 137 4.26 -7.71 -6.50
C PHE A 137 4.15 -6.88 -7.78
N ILE A 138 3.68 -5.65 -7.63
CA ILE A 138 3.47 -4.74 -8.75
C ILE A 138 4.51 -3.63 -8.67
N PHE A 139 5.31 -3.46 -9.73
CA PHE A 139 6.30 -2.40 -9.77
C PHE A 139 5.66 -1.11 -10.26
N LEU A 140 5.87 -0.02 -9.52
CA LEU A 140 5.33 1.28 -9.90
C LEU A 140 5.81 1.70 -11.28
N GLN A 141 7.03 1.34 -11.64
CA GLN A 141 7.59 1.69 -12.94
C GLN A 141 6.80 1.08 -14.10
N ASN A 142 6.04 0.03 -13.83
CA ASN A 142 5.26 -0.63 -14.88
C ASN A 142 3.86 -0.04 -15.04
N LEU A 143 3.48 0.95 -14.21
CA LEU A 143 2.15 1.53 -14.28
C LEU A 143 2.19 2.85 -15.04
N SER A 144 1.25 3.02 -15.97
CA SER A 144 1.11 4.27 -16.70
C SER A 144 0.15 5.18 -15.95
N PRO A 145 0.15 6.49 -16.28
CA PRO A 145 -0.83 7.40 -15.67
C PRO A 145 -2.28 7.00 -15.89
N GLU A 146 -2.54 6.21 -16.93
CA GLU A 146 -3.89 5.72 -17.22
C GLU A 146 -4.22 4.44 -16.47
N GLY A 147 -3.34 3.96 -15.60
CA GLY A 147 -3.59 2.76 -14.84
C GLY A 147 -3.32 1.47 -15.59
N ARG A 148 -2.58 1.52 -16.69
CA ARG A 148 -2.20 0.33 -17.45
C ARG A 148 -0.76 -0.03 -17.15
N SER A 149 -0.49 -1.33 -17.08
CA SER A 149 0.87 -1.79 -16.93
C SER A 149 1.63 -1.53 -18.23
N SER A 150 2.86 -0.99 -18.12
CA SER A 150 3.67 -0.77 -19.30
C SER A 150 4.07 -2.08 -19.97
N ALA A 151 4.10 -3.18 -19.21
CA ALA A 151 4.41 -4.48 -19.78
C ALA A 151 3.31 -4.96 -20.72
N ALA A 152 2.08 -4.49 -20.56
CA ALA A 152 0.96 -4.89 -21.40
C ALA A 152 1.01 -4.25 -22.77
N LYS A 153 1.92 -3.33 -23.02
CA LYS A 153 2.01 -2.62 -24.28
C LYS A 153 2.91 -3.26 -25.29
N LYS A 154 3.45 -4.39 -24.97
CA LYS A 154 4.37 -5.05 -25.89
C LYS A 154 3.71 -5.57 -27.14
#